data_00cc5e65c8cfda245491275ae8b645dc
#
_entry.id   00cc5e65c8cfda245491275ae8b645dc
#
_cell.length_a   1.000
_cell.length_b   1.000
_cell.length_c   1.000
_cell.angle_alpha   90.00
_cell.angle_beta   90.00
_cell.angle_gamma   90.00
#
_symmetry.space_group_name_H-M   'P 1'
#
loop_
_entity.id
_entity.type
_entity.pdbx_description
1 polymer ?
#
loop_
_entity_poly.entity_id
_entity_poly.type
_entity_poly.pdbx_seq_one_letter_code
_entity_poly.pdbx_strand_id
1 'polypeptide(L)'
;MNPQTNAFDKALPWLVPLGLVILWQVSSSLGWLPPNILPAPSAVMKVAWDKTLDGSLPSNLGVSFARAMSGLIIGGAIGFGLGLLNGLSKLGEKLLDPTLQMIRNVPHLALIPLVIIWFGIGESARLFLVALGVFFPIYLNTLHGVRNVDPQLIEMGKIYGMDNKTLFLRVILPGALPSIFVGMRFALGVMWLTLIVAETIAANSGIGHMAMAAREFMQTDIVVLSIIIYAILGKLADSATRFLEAKFLAWNPAYATVKAGH
;
A
#
# COMPACT_ATOMS: atom_id res chain seq x y z
N MET A 1 -2.27 -33.25 -18.10
CA MET A 1 -3.18 -33.71 -17.04
C MET A 1 -3.54 -32.48 -16.23
N ASN A 2 -4.81 -32.05 -16.30
CA ASN A 2 -5.35 -30.89 -15.61
C ASN A 2 -5.57 -31.30 -14.13
N PRO A 3 -4.88 -30.76 -13.14
CA PRO A 3 -5.27 -31.02 -11.76
C PRO A 3 -6.59 -30.27 -11.54
N GLN A 4 -7.68 -31.03 -11.46
CA GLN A 4 -8.95 -30.52 -10.92
C GLN A 4 -8.60 -30.05 -9.51
N THR A 5 -8.44 -28.73 -9.32
CA THR A 5 -8.34 -28.15 -7.98
C THR A 5 -9.65 -28.45 -7.27
N ASN A 6 -9.60 -29.45 -6.38
CA ASN A 6 -10.76 -29.84 -5.59
C ASN A 6 -11.30 -28.63 -4.82
N ALA A 7 -12.61 -28.52 -4.66
CA ALA A 7 -13.23 -27.45 -3.86
C ALA A 7 -12.59 -27.35 -2.47
N PHE A 8 -12.05 -28.45 -1.96
CA PHE A 8 -11.32 -28.55 -0.72
C PHE A 8 -10.00 -27.73 -0.75
N ASP A 9 -9.21 -27.79 -1.85
CA ASP A 9 -7.95 -27.04 -1.97
C ASP A 9 -8.18 -25.52 -2.00
N LYS A 10 -9.32 -25.08 -2.52
CA LYS A 10 -9.76 -23.67 -2.51
C LYS A 10 -10.26 -23.21 -1.15
N ALA A 11 -10.84 -24.13 -0.36
CA ALA A 11 -11.35 -23.83 0.99
C ALA A 11 -10.22 -23.82 2.05
N LEU A 12 -9.17 -24.60 1.83
CA LEU A 12 -8.07 -24.80 2.79
C LEU A 12 -7.46 -23.48 3.32
N PRO A 13 -7.14 -22.46 2.49
CA PRO A 13 -6.59 -21.18 2.97
C PRO A 13 -7.54 -20.38 3.87
N TRP A 14 -8.85 -20.66 3.82
CA TRP A 14 -9.85 -19.96 4.61
C TRP A 14 -10.14 -20.61 5.96
N LEU A 15 -9.69 -21.86 6.19
CA LEU A 15 -9.96 -22.58 7.44
C LEU A 15 -9.36 -21.86 8.67
N VAL A 16 -8.12 -21.38 8.57
CA VAL A 16 -7.46 -20.69 9.69
C VAL A 16 -8.12 -19.33 9.97
N PRO A 17 -8.31 -18.43 8.99
CA PRO A 17 -9.00 -17.16 9.22
C PRO A 17 -10.41 -17.32 9.78
N LEU A 18 -11.21 -18.24 9.22
CA LEU A 18 -12.56 -18.50 9.71
C LEU A 18 -12.56 -19.12 11.12
N GLY A 19 -11.64 -20.07 11.37
CA GLY A 19 -11.45 -20.66 12.69
C GLY A 19 -11.11 -19.60 13.75
N LEU A 20 -10.25 -18.64 13.44
CA LEU A 20 -9.93 -17.53 14.33
C LEU A 20 -11.13 -16.63 14.61
N VAL A 21 -11.93 -16.30 13.59
CA VAL A 21 -13.15 -15.49 13.77
C VAL A 21 -14.19 -16.22 14.62
N ILE A 22 -14.37 -17.54 14.40
CA ILE A 22 -15.27 -18.37 15.20
C ILE A 22 -14.78 -18.44 16.64
N LEU A 23 -13.49 -18.69 16.86
CA LEU A 23 -12.89 -18.72 18.19
C LEU A 23 -13.09 -17.37 18.92
N TRP A 24 -12.86 -16.27 18.24
CA TRP A 24 -13.10 -14.93 18.77
C TRP A 24 -14.58 -14.74 19.15
N GLN A 25 -15.53 -15.10 18.27
CA GLN A 25 -16.96 -14.98 18.54
C GLN A 25 -17.36 -15.82 19.75
N VAL A 26 -16.92 -17.07 19.82
CA VAL A 26 -17.24 -18.00 20.92
C VAL A 26 -16.65 -17.49 22.23
N SER A 27 -15.38 -17.09 22.25
CA SER A 27 -14.69 -16.56 23.46
C SER A 27 -15.39 -15.31 24.00
N SER A 28 -15.85 -14.42 23.10
CA SER A 28 -16.62 -13.24 23.49
C SER A 28 -18.01 -13.61 24.02
N SER A 29 -18.68 -14.58 23.40
CA SER A 29 -20.04 -15.04 23.82
C SER A 29 -20.00 -15.77 25.16
N LEU A 30 -18.90 -16.47 25.48
CA LEU A 30 -18.69 -17.14 26.76
C LEU A 30 -18.28 -16.18 27.89
N GLY A 31 -18.09 -14.89 27.59
CA GLY A 31 -17.66 -13.89 28.55
C GLY A 31 -16.17 -13.95 28.94
N TRP A 32 -15.36 -14.74 28.23
CA TRP A 32 -13.91 -14.79 28.44
C TRP A 32 -13.21 -13.50 27.99
N LEU A 33 -13.82 -12.82 27.02
CA LEU A 33 -13.34 -11.54 26.50
C LEU A 33 -14.35 -10.44 26.87
N PRO A 34 -13.99 -9.53 27.79
CA PRO A 34 -14.86 -8.39 28.11
C PRO A 34 -15.08 -7.50 26.89
N PRO A 35 -16.32 -7.05 26.61
CA PRO A 35 -16.65 -6.25 25.41
C PRO A 35 -15.89 -4.91 25.32
N ASN A 36 -15.48 -4.36 26.46
CA ASN A 36 -14.67 -3.14 26.54
C ASN A 36 -13.20 -3.35 26.14
N ILE A 37 -12.71 -4.59 26.09
CA ILE A 37 -11.36 -4.93 25.62
C ILE A 37 -11.41 -5.39 24.18
N LEU A 38 -12.26 -6.40 23.88
CA LEU A 38 -12.42 -6.94 22.54
C LEU A 38 -13.89 -7.33 22.31
N PRO A 39 -14.69 -6.48 21.63
CA PRO A 39 -16.08 -6.74 21.34
C PRO A 39 -16.25 -7.94 20.39
N ALA A 40 -17.41 -8.60 20.45
CA ALA A 40 -17.71 -9.72 19.59
C ALA A 40 -17.73 -9.30 18.11
N PRO A 41 -17.32 -10.17 17.17
CA PRO A 41 -17.46 -9.92 15.73
C PRO A 41 -18.86 -9.49 15.31
N SER A 42 -19.89 -10.09 15.90
CA SER A 42 -21.30 -9.73 15.66
C SER A 42 -21.63 -8.28 16.09
N ALA A 43 -21.06 -7.79 17.20
CA ALA A 43 -21.22 -6.40 17.63
C ALA A 43 -20.52 -5.43 16.67
N VAL A 44 -19.31 -5.77 16.24
CA VAL A 44 -18.56 -4.97 15.23
C VAL A 44 -19.33 -4.91 13.90
N MET A 45 -19.94 -6.03 13.46
CA MET A 45 -20.73 -6.06 12.23
C MET A 45 -21.99 -5.19 12.36
N LYS A 46 -22.67 -5.22 13.53
CA LYS A 46 -23.84 -4.37 13.79
C LYS A 46 -23.45 -2.90 13.70
N VAL A 47 -22.37 -2.50 14.36
CA VAL A 47 -21.89 -1.11 14.31
C VAL A 47 -21.45 -0.72 12.90
N ALA A 48 -20.82 -1.62 12.13
CA ALA A 48 -20.50 -1.38 10.73
C ALA A 48 -21.74 -1.07 9.91
N TRP A 49 -22.83 -1.82 10.15
CA TRP A 49 -24.12 -1.58 9.51
C TRP A 49 -24.72 -0.24 9.90
N ASP A 50 -24.78 0.07 11.20
CA ASP A 50 -25.34 1.32 11.74
C ASP A 50 -24.56 2.54 11.20
N LYS A 51 -23.22 2.47 11.20
CA LYS A 51 -22.33 3.52 10.67
C LYS A 51 -22.38 3.66 9.14
N THR A 52 -22.79 2.62 8.45
CA THR A 52 -23.05 2.69 7.00
C THR A 52 -24.36 3.38 6.71
N LEU A 53 -25.41 3.08 7.49
CA LEU A 53 -26.74 3.67 7.33
C LEU A 53 -26.77 5.16 7.69
N ASP A 54 -26.04 5.58 8.74
CA ASP A 54 -25.93 6.99 9.13
C ASP A 54 -24.99 7.80 8.20
N GLY A 55 -24.34 7.15 7.25
CA GLY A 55 -23.45 7.77 6.27
C GLY A 55 -22.06 8.14 6.81
N SER A 56 -21.78 7.96 8.10
CA SER A 56 -20.50 8.35 8.71
C SER A 56 -19.35 7.48 8.22
N LEU A 57 -19.57 6.16 8.09
CA LEU A 57 -18.56 5.24 7.60
C LEU A 57 -18.18 5.48 6.12
N PRO A 58 -19.13 5.55 5.17
CA PRO A 58 -18.80 5.87 3.77
C PRO A 58 -18.10 7.23 3.60
N SER A 59 -18.52 8.25 4.35
CA SER A 59 -17.90 9.58 4.32
C SER A 59 -16.44 9.53 4.78
N ASN A 60 -16.15 8.94 5.94
CA ASN A 60 -14.79 8.82 6.46
C ASN A 60 -13.91 7.93 5.56
N LEU A 61 -14.48 6.85 5.01
CA LEU A 61 -13.80 5.98 4.06
C LEU A 61 -13.39 6.73 2.79
N GLY A 62 -14.31 7.53 2.24
CA GLY A 62 -14.06 8.36 1.05
C GLY A 62 -12.94 9.37 1.28
N VAL A 63 -12.93 10.03 2.43
CA VAL A 63 -11.89 10.99 2.80
C VAL A 63 -10.53 10.30 2.94
N SER A 64 -10.44 9.20 3.70
CA SER A 64 -9.19 8.44 3.85
C SER A 64 -8.68 7.92 2.51
N PHE A 65 -9.57 7.41 1.65
CA PHE A 65 -9.22 6.93 0.33
C PHE A 65 -8.68 8.05 -0.57
N ALA A 66 -9.33 9.22 -0.58
CA ALA A 66 -8.88 10.38 -1.34
C ALA A 66 -7.49 10.86 -0.90
N ARG A 67 -7.23 10.92 0.41
CA ARG A 67 -5.90 11.25 0.97
C ARG A 67 -4.85 10.23 0.57
N ALA A 68 -5.15 8.93 0.71
CA ALA A 68 -4.26 7.85 0.33
C ALA A 68 -3.85 7.95 -1.14
N MET A 69 -4.83 8.09 -2.04
CA MET A 69 -4.59 8.20 -3.48
C MET A 69 -3.83 9.47 -3.85
N SER A 70 -4.17 10.61 -3.26
CA SER A 70 -3.43 11.85 -3.50
C SER A 70 -1.97 11.76 -3.06
N GLY A 71 -1.70 11.21 -1.87
CA GLY A 71 -0.35 10.95 -1.39
C GLY A 71 0.41 9.95 -2.26
N LEU A 72 -0.26 8.88 -2.72
CA LEU A 72 0.32 7.89 -3.64
C LEU A 72 0.69 8.53 -4.97
N ILE A 73 -0.17 9.35 -5.55
CA ILE A 73 0.08 10.01 -6.83
C ILE A 73 1.25 10.98 -6.69
N ILE A 74 1.25 11.83 -5.68
CA ILE A 74 2.31 12.83 -5.48
C ILE A 74 3.64 12.16 -5.17
N GLY A 75 3.71 11.36 -4.12
CA GLY A 75 4.93 10.67 -3.69
C GLY A 75 5.43 9.67 -4.72
N GLY A 76 4.49 8.94 -5.35
CA GLY A 76 4.77 7.97 -6.39
C GLY A 76 5.32 8.61 -7.67
N ALA A 77 4.73 9.71 -8.13
CA ALA A 77 5.21 10.42 -9.32
C ALA A 77 6.62 10.98 -9.12
N ILE A 78 6.88 11.60 -7.96
CA ILE A 78 8.22 12.12 -7.63
C ILE A 78 9.21 10.98 -7.48
N GLY A 79 8.86 9.91 -6.75
CA GLY A 79 9.72 8.74 -6.55
C GLY A 79 10.04 8.02 -7.87
N PHE A 80 9.04 7.82 -8.72
CA PHE A 80 9.22 7.23 -10.04
C PHE A 80 10.11 8.11 -10.94
N GLY A 81 9.83 9.42 -11.01
CA GLY A 81 10.61 10.36 -11.81
C GLY A 81 12.07 10.43 -11.41
N LEU A 82 12.37 10.56 -10.10
CA LEU A 82 13.74 10.57 -9.59
C LEU A 82 14.41 9.19 -9.71
N GLY A 83 13.66 8.10 -9.54
CA GLY A 83 14.16 6.75 -9.77
C GLY A 83 14.57 6.51 -11.21
N LEU A 84 13.79 6.99 -12.18
CA LEU A 84 14.17 6.97 -13.60
C LEU A 84 15.37 7.86 -13.88
N LEU A 85 15.38 9.10 -13.39
CA LEU A 85 16.48 10.04 -13.60
C LEU A 85 17.81 9.45 -13.12
N ASN A 86 17.85 8.93 -11.90
CA ASN A 86 19.06 8.36 -11.32
C ASN A 86 19.39 6.97 -11.92
N GLY A 87 18.39 6.23 -12.37
CA GLY A 87 18.58 4.95 -13.07
C GLY A 87 19.20 5.08 -14.44
N LEU A 88 18.83 6.13 -15.19
CA LEU A 88 19.29 6.38 -16.55
C LEU A 88 20.53 7.28 -16.62
N SER A 89 20.81 8.10 -15.60
CA SER A 89 21.86 9.11 -15.59
C SER A 89 22.90 8.84 -14.51
N LYS A 90 24.13 8.53 -14.90
CA LYS A 90 25.27 8.40 -13.97
C LYS A 90 25.55 9.71 -13.19
N LEU A 91 25.27 10.88 -13.79
CA LEU A 91 25.43 12.17 -13.11
C LEU A 91 24.33 12.38 -12.07
N GLY A 92 23.07 12.10 -12.44
CA GLY A 92 21.94 12.17 -11.51
C GLY A 92 22.18 11.28 -10.28
N GLU A 93 22.62 10.06 -10.51
CA GLU A 93 22.99 9.15 -9.43
C GLU A 93 24.04 9.75 -8.50
N LYS A 94 25.19 10.14 -9.05
CA LYS A 94 26.31 10.68 -8.23
C LYS A 94 25.93 11.90 -7.42
N LEU A 95 25.03 12.74 -7.92
CA LEU A 95 24.61 13.98 -7.27
C LEU A 95 23.47 13.78 -6.26
N LEU A 96 22.47 12.99 -6.60
CA LEU A 96 21.22 12.91 -5.84
C LEU A 96 21.12 11.66 -4.96
N ASP A 97 21.60 10.50 -5.43
CA ASP A 97 21.38 9.23 -4.72
C ASP A 97 22.01 9.22 -3.32
N PRO A 98 23.25 9.72 -3.07
CA PRO A 98 23.82 9.74 -1.73
C PRO A 98 22.96 10.51 -0.73
N THR A 99 22.44 11.68 -1.14
CA THR A 99 21.55 12.51 -0.31
C THR A 99 20.23 11.79 -0.04
N LEU A 100 19.60 11.21 -1.07
CA LEU A 100 18.36 10.48 -0.93
C LEU A 100 18.53 9.25 -0.04
N GLN A 101 19.65 8.53 -0.13
CA GLN A 101 19.97 7.40 0.74
C GLN A 101 20.15 7.82 2.21
N MET A 102 20.72 9.01 2.47
CA MET A 102 20.81 9.56 3.83
C MET A 102 19.42 9.91 4.38
N ILE A 103 18.60 10.62 3.60
CA ILE A 103 17.24 11.03 4.01
C ILE A 103 16.36 9.81 4.28
N ARG A 104 16.48 8.73 3.50
CA ARG A 104 15.73 7.49 3.68
C ARG A 104 15.89 6.88 5.07
N ASN A 105 17.06 7.03 5.70
CA ASN A 105 17.34 6.49 7.02
C ASN A 105 16.60 7.23 8.14
N VAL A 106 16.04 8.41 7.86
CA VAL A 106 15.18 9.14 8.80
C VAL A 106 13.81 8.47 8.84
N PRO A 107 13.34 7.98 9.99
CA PRO A 107 12.00 7.43 10.09
C PRO A 107 10.96 8.51 9.77
N HIS A 108 10.24 8.37 8.66
CA HIS A 108 9.30 9.40 8.18
C HIS A 108 8.20 9.74 9.19
N LEU A 109 7.76 8.77 10.02
CA LEU A 109 6.80 9.02 11.09
C LEU A 109 7.39 9.84 12.25
N ALA A 110 8.71 9.80 12.45
CA ALA A 110 9.36 10.65 13.45
C ALA A 110 9.36 12.14 13.04
N LEU A 111 9.11 12.44 11.76
CA LEU A 111 9.00 13.81 11.26
C LEU A 111 7.64 14.46 11.56
N ILE A 112 6.66 13.73 12.10
CA ILE A 112 5.31 14.26 12.36
C ILE A 112 5.33 15.58 13.12
N PRO A 113 6.05 15.76 14.24
CA PRO A 113 6.08 17.05 14.94
C PRO A 113 6.62 18.19 14.07
N LEU A 114 7.65 17.91 13.29
CA LEU A 114 8.26 18.89 12.39
C LEU A 114 7.33 19.26 11.23
N VAL A 115 6.65 18.27 10.67
CA VAL A 115 5.66 18.46 9.60
C VAL A 115 4.48 19.31 10.09
N ILE A 116 4.04 19.10 11.33
CA ILE A 116 2.99 19.94 11.95
C ILE A 116 3.47 21.39 12.13
N ILE A 117 4.75 21.61 12.50
CA ILE A 117 5.32 22.95 12.60
C ILE A 117 5.37 23.63 11.22
N TRP A 118 5.77 22.90 10.17
CA TRP A 118 5.91 23.48 8.82
C TRP A 118 4.59 23.73 8.13
N PHE A 119 3.64 22.80 8.20
CA PHE A 119 2.40 22.83 7.44
C PHE A 119 1.15 23.14 8.28
N GLY A 120 1.31 23.20 9.61
CA GLY A 120 0.17 23.27 10.52
C GLY A 120 -0.58 21.95 10.66
N ILE A 121 -1.65 21.99 11.48
CA ILE A 121 -2.58 20.87 11.63
C ILE A 121 -3.59 20.95 10.47
N GLY A 122 -3.37 20.17 9.40
CA GLY A 122 -4.23 20.24 8.22
C GLY A 122 -4.00 19.13 7.21
N GLU A 123 -4.69 19.23 6.06
CA GLU A 123 -4.60 18.26 4.96
C GLU A 123 -3.18 18.20 4.37
N SER A 124 -2.50 19.34 4.25
CA SER A 124 -1.16 19.43 3.68
C SER A 124 -0.15 18.59 4.46
N ALA A 125 -0.20 18.60 5.80
CA ALA A 125 0.66 17.80 6.64
C ALA A 125 0.45 16.30 6.41
N ARG A 126 -0.82 15.85 6.33
CA ARG A 126 -1.18 14.45 6.11
C ARG A 126 -0.74 13.98 4.73
N LEU A 127 -1.04 14.76 3.69
CA LEU A 127 -0.63 14.46 2.32
C LEU A 127 0.89 14.38 2.20
N PHE A 128 1.64 15.30 2.83
CA PHE A 128 3.09 15.27 2.83
C PHE A 128 3.64 13.99 3.47
N LEU A 129 3.12 13.58 4.64
CA LEU A 129 3.55 12.36 5.32
C LEU A 129 3.29 11.12 4.47
N VAL A 130 2.10 11.01 3.89
CA VAL A 130 1.75 9.87 3.02
C VAL A 130 2.62 9.87 1.77
N ALA A 131 2.80 11.01 1.11
CA ALA A 131 3.65 11.14 -0.07
C ALA A 131 5.11 10.76 0.23
N LEU A 132 5.65 11.19 1.38
CA LEU A 132 7.01 10.85 1.81
C LEU A 132 7.16 9.35 2.09
N GLY A 133 6.17 8.73 2.73
CA GLY A 133 6.17 7.29 2.99
C GLY A 133 6.15 6.45 1.71
N VAL A 134 5.41 6.90 0.69
CA VAL A 134 5.30 6.24 -0.63
C VAL A 134 6.54 6.48 -1.50
N PHE A 135 7.16 7.65 -1.38
CA PHE A 135 8.24 8.11 -2.23
C PHE A 135 9.42 7.12 -2.28
N PHE A 136 9.97 6.74 -1.14
CA PHE A 136 11.19 5.92 -1.09
C PHE A 136 11.01 4.50 -1.65
N PRO A 137 9.94 3.76 -1.32
CA PRO A 137 9.72 2.44 -1.93
C PRO A 137 9.66 2.50 -3.45
N ILE A 138 8.96 3.49 -4.02
CA ILE A 138 8.84 3.64 -5.47
C ILE A 138 10.17 4.10 -6.08
N TYR A 139 10.85 5.08 -5.47
CA TYR A 139 12.16 5.55 -5.92
C TYR A 139 13.18 4.42 -6.04
N LEU A 140 13.37 3.67 -4.97
CA LEU A 140 14.39 2.62 -4.92
C LEU A 140 14.10 1.49 -5.90
N ASN A 141 12.87 1.02 -5.95
CA ASN A 141 12.53 -0.08 -6.83
C ASN A 141 12.52 0.35 -8.31
N THR A 142 12.22 1.62 -8.60
CA THR A 142 12.38 2.15 -9.96
C THR A 142 13.85 2.25 -10.34
N LEU A 143 14.68 2.83 -9.48
CA LEU A 143 16.12 2.92 -9.66
C LEU A 143 16.75 1.54 -9.91
N HIS A 144 16.47 0.58 -9.01
CA HIS A 144 16.98 -0.78 -9.12
C HIS A 144 16.45 -1.50 -10.35
N GLY A 145 15.17 -1.33 -10.67
CA GLY A 145 14.55 -1.92 -11.85
C GLY A 145 15.22 -1.47 -13.14
N VAL A 146 15.47 -0.18 -13.28
CA VAL A 146 16.14 0.38 -14.47
C VAL A 146 17.58 -0.12 -14.59
N ARG A 147 18.31 -0.22 -13.49
CA ARG A 147 19.72 -0.65 -13.49
C ARG A 147 19.92 -2.13 -13.70
N ASN A 148 18.98 -2.94 -13.28
CA ASN A 148 19.05 -4.39 -13.40
C ASN A 148 18.51 -4.91 -14.74
N VAL A 149 18.17 -4.03 -15.68
CA VAL A 149 17.87 -4.46 -17.06
C VAL A 149 19.13 -5.04 -17.69
N ASP A 150 18.99 -6.22 -18.29
CA ASP A 150 20.10 -6.94 -18.91
C ASP A 150 20.84 -6.05 -19.92
N PRO A 151 22.15 -5.79 -19.71
CA PRO A 151 22.97 -5.01 -20.62
C PRO A 151 22.99 -5.56 -22.04
N GLN A 152 22.91 -6.89 -22.21
CA GLN A 152 22.89 -7.52 -23.53
C GLN A 152 21.65 -7.15 -24.34
N LEU A 153 20.48 -6.99 -23.69
CA LEU A 153 19.27 -6.51 -24.33
C LEU A 153 19.39 -5.05 -24.78
N ILE A 154 20.08 -4.24 -23.97
CA ILE A 154 20.33 -2.83 -24.30
C ILE A 154 21.29 -2.72 -25.50
N GLU A 155 22.35 -3.50 -25.51
CA GLU A 155 23.31 -3.55 -26.61
C GLU A 155 22.66 -4.06 -27.90
N MET A 156 21.88 -5.14 -27.81
CA MET A 156 21.11 -5.66 -28.92
C MET A 156 20.18 -4.60 -29.51
N GLY A 157 19.43 -3.87 -28.68
CA GLY A 157 18.56 -2.80 -29.13
C GLY A 157 19.32 -1.70 -29.91
N LYS A 158 20.53 -1.34 -29.43
CA LYS A 158 21.40 -0.37 -30.14
C LYS A 158 21.90 -0.90 -31.50
N ILE A 159 22.29 -2.17 -31.56
CA ILE A 159 22.74 -2.82 -32.81
C ILE A 159 21.59 -2.84 -33.84
N TYR A 160 20.35 -3.05 -33.41
CA TYR A 160 19.15 -2.97 -34.25
C TYR A 160 18.74 -1.52 -34.59
N GLY A 161 19.53 -0.52 -34.23
CA GLY A 161 19.29 0.89 -34.60
C GLY A 161 18.16 1.55 -33.79
N MET A 162 17.82 1.05 -32.62
CA MET A 162 16.83 1.71 -31.78
C MET A 162 17.38 3.04 -31.24
N ASP A 163 16.60 4.11 -31.44
CA ASP A 163 16.87 5.39 -30.79
C ASP A 163 16.62 5.32 -29.25
N ASN A 164 17.13 6.28 -28.53
CA ASN A 164 17.08 6.28 -27.05
C ASN A 164 15.63 6.18 -26.51
N LYS A 165 14.65 6.79 -27.18
CA LYS A 165 13.24 6.74 -26.78
C LYS A 165 12.65 5.35 -26.98
N THR A 166 12.90 4.74 -28.13
CA THR A 166 12.45 3.37 -28.44
C THR A 166 13.11 2.36 -27.52
N LEU A 167 14.41 2.51 -27.29
CA LEU A 167 15.18 1.67 -26.36
C LEU A 167 14.60 1.75 -24.93
N PHE A 168 14.30 2.96 -24.46
CA PHE A 168 13.66 3.14 -23.17
C PHE A 168 12.28 2.48 -23.09
N LEU A 169 11.40 2.78 -24.06
CA LEU A 169 10.00 2.32 -24.01
C LEU A 169 9.84 0.82 -24.29
N ARG A 170 10.72 0.20 -25.11
CA ARG A 170 10.59 -1.20 -25.51
C ARG A 170 11.51 -2.18 -24.80
N VAL A 171 12.57 -1.69 -24.17
CA VAL A 171 13.56 -2.55 -23.49
C VAL A 171 13.66 -2.19 -22.00
N ILE A 172 14.06 -0.93 -21.71
CA ILE A 172 14.39 -0.56 -20.33
C ILE A 172 13.14 -0.53 -19.44
N LEU A 173 12.11 0.19 -19.83
CA LEU A 173 10.90 0.33 -19.03
C LEU A 173 10.19 -1.02 -18.82
N PRO A 174 9.94 -1.84 -19.86
CA PRO A 174 9.39 -3.17 -19.65
C PRO A 174 10.26 -4.05 -18.75
N GLY A 175 11.58 -4.05 -18.94
CA GLY A 175 12.51 -4.81 -18.10
C GLY A 175 12.52 -4.35 -16.64
N ALA A 176 12.26 -3.09 -16.36
CA ALA A 176 12.17 -2.51 -15.01
C ALA A 176 10.82 -2.76 -14.31
N LEU A 177 9.73 -3.00 -15.07
CA LEU A 177 8.38 -3.14 -14.53
C LEU A 177 8.25 -4.13 -13.37
N PRO A 178 8.86 -5.33 -13.38
CA PRO A 178 8.78 -6.26 -12.25
C PRO A 178 9.20 -5.62 -10.94
N SER A 179 10.34 -4.92 -10.94
CA SER A 179 10.85 -4.21 -9.76
C SER A 179 9.94 -3.04 -9.36
N ILE A 180 9.44 -2.27 -10.34
CA ILE A 180 8.53 -1.15 -10.09
C ILE A 180 7.25 -1.62 -9.41
N PHE A 181 6.68 -2.76 -9.83
CA PHE A 181 5.50 -3.35 -9.18
C PHE A 181 5.77 -3.82 -7.75
N VAL A 182 6.96 -4.37 -7.48
CA VAL A 182 7.38 -4.68 -6.10
C VAL A 182 7.41 -3.40 -5.26
N GLY A 183 7.99 -2.32 -5.80
CA GLY A 183 7.98 -1.01 -5.14
C GLY A 183 6.58 -0.45 -4.90
N MET A 184 5.69 -0.58 -5.87
CA MET A 184 4.28 -0.17 -5.76
C MET A 184 3.56 -0.93 -4.64
N ARG A 185 3.73 -2.26 -4.57
CA ARG A 185 3.13 -3.08 -3.52
C ARG A 185 3.61 -2.67 -2.13
N PHE A 186 4.91 -2.44 -1.98
CA PHE A 186 5.49 -1.98 -0.72
C PHE A 186 4.99 -0.57 -0.35
N ALA A 187 4.95 0.34 -1.33
CA ALA A 187 4.44 1.70 -1.16
C ALA A 187 2.99 1.73 -0.70
N LEU A 188 2.12 0.88 -1.25
CA LEU A 188 0.72 0.78 -0.83
C LEU A 188 0.58 0.31 0.62
N GLY A 189 1.42 -0.61 1.08
CA GLY A 189 1.45 -1.00 2.49
C GLY A 189 1.86 0.15 3.41
N VAL A 190 2.95 0.85 3.06
CA VAL A 190 3.43 2.03 3.82
C VAL A 190 2.42 3.17 3.78
N MET A 191 1.75 3.38 2.65
CA MET A 191 0.71 4.39 2.47
C MET A 191 -0.40 4.27 3.52
N TRP A 192 -1.00 3.08 3.65
CA TRP A 192 -2.07 2.86 4.62
C TRP A 192 -1.59 2.99 6.06
N LEU A 193 -0.39 2.46 6.35
CA LEU A 193 0.20 2.55 7.69
C LEU A 193 0.52 4.01 8.06
N THR A 194 1.03 4.80 7.14
CA THR A 194 1.32 6.22 7.38
C THR A 194 0.03 7.02 7.52
N LEU A 195 -0.98 6.73 6.68
CA LEU A 195 -2.25 7.44 6.72
C LEU A 195 -2.99 7.24 8.04
N ILE A 196 -3.06 5.99 8.56
CA ILE A 196 -3.73 5.75 9.85
C ILE A 196 -3.07 6.58 10.95
N VAL A 197 -1.74 6.62 11.01
CA VAL A 197 -1.02 7.41 12.01
C VAL A 197 -1.27 8.90 11.82
N ALA A 198 -1.22 9.40 10.60
CA ALA A 198 -1.47 10.81 10.30
C ALA A 198 -2.91 11.24 10.65
N GLU A 199 -3.89 10.36 10.45
CA GLU A 199 -5.30 10.64 10.78
C GLU A 199 -5.58 10.52 12.29
N THR A 200 -4.87 9.67 13.03
CA THR A 200 -5.06 9.57 14.48
C THR A 200 -4.50 10.76 15.24
N ILE A 201 -3.53 11.48 14.70
CA ILE A 201 -2.86 12.56 15.44
C ILE A 201 -3.56 13.91 15.24
N ALA A 202 -4.07 14.19 14.05
CA ALA A 202 -4.45 15.57 13.72
C ALA A 202 -5.61 15.68 12.70
N ALA A 203 -6.48 14.68 12.57
CA ALA A 203 -7.58 14.73 11.61
C ALA A 203 -8.90 15.10 12.25
N ASN A 204 -9.77 15.77 11.46
CA ASN A 204 -11.18 16.02 11.80
C ASN A 204 -12.14 15.12 11.00
N SER A 205 -11.60 14.20 10.21
CA SER A 205 -12.34 13.27 9.35
C SER A 205 -11.41 12.13 8.90
N GLY A 206 -11.99 11.04 8.44
CA GLY A 206 -11.27 9.85 8.03
C GLY A 206 -11.42 8.69 9.02
N ILE A 207 -11.02 7.50 8.60
CA ILE A 207 -11.15 6.27 9.41
C ILE A 207 -10.29 6.35 10.68
N GLY A 208 -9.07 6.91 10.60
CA GLY A 208 -8.21 7.09 11.75
C GLY A 208 -8.79 8.08 12.77
N HIS A 209 -9.40 9.17 12.30
CA HIS A 209 -10.15 10.10 13.16
C HIS A 209 -11.34 9.41 13.82
N MET A 210 -12.12 8.64 13.07
CA MET A 210 -13.25 7.88 13.60
C MET A 210 -12.81 6.93 14.73
N ALA A 211 -11.66 6.26 14.55
CA ALA A 211 -11.07 5.39 15.58
C ALA A 211 -10.67 6.17 16.84
N MET A 212 -10.06 7.36 16.68
CA MET A 212 -9.65 8.19 17.83
C MET A 212 -10.85 8.77 18.59
N ALA A 213 -11.84 9.31 17.88
CA ALA A 213 -13.07 9.78 18.51
C ALA A 213 -13.78 8.64 19.28
N ALA A 214 -13.89 7.47 18.67
CA ALA A 214 -14.46 6.29 19.32
C ALA A 214 -13.67 5.86 20.60
N ARG A 215 -12.35 5.96 20.55
CA ARG A 215 -11.49 5.68 21.71
C ARG A 215 -11.75 6.62 22.88
N GLU A 216 -11.94 7.92 22.61
CA GLU A 216 -12.25 8.92 23.65
C GLU A 216 -13.58 8.62 24.37
N PHE A 217 -14.54 8.05 23.66
CA PHE A 217 -15.85 7.65 24.19
C PHE A 217 -15.92 6.17 24.60
N MET A 218 -14.78 5.46 24.68
CA MET A 218 -14.68 4.03 25.05
C MET A 218 -15.53 3.10 24.15
N GLN A 219 -15.78 3.50 22.90
CA GLN A 219 -16.53 2.71 21.88
C GLN A 219 -15.57 1.76 21.16
N THR A 220 -15.17 0.70 21.86
CA THR A 220 -14.15 -0.26 21.37
C THR A 220 -14.60 -0.97 20.09
N ASP A 221 -15.88 -1.17 19.88
CA ASP A 221 -16.47 -1.74 18.68
C ASP A 221 -16.18 -0.92 17.40
N ILE A 222 -16.25 0.42 17.47
CA ILE A 222 -15.87 1.30 16.36
C ILE A 222 -14.35 1.31 16.16
N VAL A 223 -13.57 1.25 17.24
CA VAL A 223 -12.10 1.15 17.13
C VAL A 223 -11.70 -0.13 16.38
N VAL A 224 -12.27 -1.27 16.77
CA VAL A 224 -12.01 -2.57 16.11
C VAL A 224 -12.51 -2.56 14.66
N LEU A 225 -13.69 -1.98 14.41
CA LEU A 225 -14.21 -1.78 13.05
C LEU A 225 -13.20 -1.01 12.17
N SER A 226 -12.66 0.09 12.68
CA SER A 226 -11.68 0.91 11.95
C SER A 226 -10.42 0.12 11.60
N ILE A 227 -9.91 -0.70 12.52
CA ILE A 227 -8.75 -1.58 12.28
C ILE A 227 -9.07 -2.61 11.18
N ILE A 228 -10.24 -3.23 11.23
CA ILE A 228 -10.68 -4.20 10.21
C ILE A 228 -10.79 -3.53 8.84
N ILE A 229 -11.32 -2.31 8.76
CA ILE A 229 -11.41 -1.55 7.51
C ILE A 229 -10.02 -1.29 6.92
N TYR A 230 -9.04 -0.87 7.72
CA TYR A 230 -7.67 -0.69 7.23
C TYR A 230 -7.06 -2.01 6.73
N ALA A 231 -7.31 -3.12 7.40
CA ALA A 231 -6.86 -4.44 6.95
C ALA A 231 -7.50 -4.83 5.59
N ILE A 232 -8.79 -4.55 5.42
CA ILE A 232 -9.50 -4.78 4.15
C ILE A 232 -8.94 -3.87 3.05
N LEU A 233 -8.74 -2.57 3.31
CA LEU A 233 -8.18 -1.63 2.34
C LEU A 233 -6.75 -2.03 1.92
N GLY A 234 -5.92 -2.45 2.87
CA GLY A 234 -4.59 -2.99 2.58
C GLY A 234 -4.64 -4.24 1.71
N LYS A 235 -5.56 -5.16 2.01
CA LYS A 235 -5.76 -6.37 1.21
C LYS A 235 -6.28 -6.07 -0.20
N LEU A 236 -7.21 -5.13 -0.33
CA LEU A 236 -7.72 -4.69 -1.63
C LEU A 236 -6.60 -4.05 -2.47
N ALA A 237 -5.76 -3.21 -1.86
CA ALA A 237 -4.62 -2.60 -2.53
C ALA A 237 -3.60 -3.65 -3.02
N ASP A 238 -3.25 -4.65 -2.19
CA ASP A 238 -2.40 -5.77 -2.59
C ASP A 238 -3.02 -6.57 -3.74
N SER A 239 -4.33 -6.86 -3.66
CA SER A 239 -5.05 -7.59 -4.70
C SER A 239 -5.11 -6.82 -6.02
N ALA A 240 -5.34 -5.50 -5.97
CA ALA A 240 -5.31 -4.63 -7.14
C ALA A 240 -3.93 -4.62 -7.80
N THR A 241 -2.85 -4.56 -7.00
CA THR A 241 -1.48 -4.60 -7.51
C THR A 241 -1.19 -5.94 -8.19
N ARG A 242 -1.57 -7.06 -7.58
CA ARG A 242 -1.42 -8.41 -8.20
C ARG A 242 -2.19 -8.53 -9.51
N PHE A 243 -3.38 -7.96 -9.57
CA PHE A 243 -4.15 -7.94 -10.82
C PHE A 243 -3.43 -7.15 -11.92
N LEU A 244 -2.87 -5.98 -11.58
CA LEU A 244 -2.08 -5.18 -12.51
C LEU A 244 -0.78 -5.90 -12.91
N GLU A 245 -0.07 -6.52 -11.98
CA GLU A 245 1.11 -7.36 -12.28
C GLU A 245 0.77 -8.46 -13.28
N ALA A 246 -0.29 -9.23 -13.02
CA ALA A 246 -0.71 -10.31 -13.91
C ALA A 246 -1.06 -9.82 -15.34
N LYS A 247 -1.55 -8.56 -15.46
CA LYS A 247 -1.89 -7.95 -16.75
C LYS A 247 -0.66 -7.41 -17.48
N PHE A 248 0.20 -6.67 -16.77
CA PHE A 248 1.33 -5.96 -17.38
C PHE A 248 2.61 -6.81 -17.47
N LEU A 249 2.74 -7.85 -16.66
CA LEU A 249 3.90 -8.75 -16.62
C LEU A 249 3.60 -10.13 -17.24
N ALA A 250 2.50 -10.27 -17.99
CA ALA A 250 2.12 -11.54 -18.61
C ALA A 250 3.19 -12.10 -19.58
N TRP A 251 4.06 -11.25 -20.09
CA TRP A 251 5.19 -11.60 -20.98
C TRP A 251 6.39 -12.17 -20.20
N ASN A 252 6.49 -11.93 -18.89
CA ASN A 252 7.62 -12.39 -18.09
C ASN A 252 7.35 -13.82 -17.56
N PRO A 253 8.24 -14.81 -17.86
CA PRO A 253 8.04 -16.21 -17.46
C PRO A 253 7.85 -16.40 -15.95
N ALA A 254 8.50 -15.59 -15.11
CA ALA A 254 8.35 -15.65 -13.67
C ALA A 254 6.92 -15.35 -13.18
N TYR A 255 6.12 -14.62 -13.97
CA TYR A 255 4.73 -14.25 -13.67
C TYR A 255 3.71 -15.06 -14.49
N ALA A 256 4.13 -15.73 -15.56
CA ALA A 256 3.26 -16.56 -16.40
C ALA A 256 2.82 -17.84 -15.66
N THR A 257 3.65 -18.39 -14.80
CA THR A 257 3.38 -19.61 -14.02
C THR A 257 2.33 -19.41 -12.92
N VAL A 258 2.11 -18.17 -12.47
CA VAL A 258 1.05 -17.86 -11.47
C VAL A 258 -0.36 -18.05 -12.05
N LYS A 259 -0.54 -17.99 -13.39
CA LYS A 259 -1.82 -18.27 -14.06
C LYS A 259 -2.18 -19.75 -14.15
N ALA A 260 -1.21 -20.65 -13.97
CA ALA A 260 -1.43 -22.08 -14.10
C ALA A 260 -1.74 -22.79 -12.77
N GLY A 261 -1.73 -22.08 -11.64
CA GLY A 261 -1.92 -22.61 -10.29
C GLY A 261 -3.11 -22.06 -9.52
N HIS A 262 -4.03 -21.33 -10.16
CA HIS A 262 -5.26 -20.83 -9.52
C HIS A 262 -6.50 -21.33 -10.27
#